data_1a6fdb809d8914e3a00d23b798eeaf1c
#
_entry.id   1a6fdb809d8914e3a00d23b798eeaf1c
#
_cell.length_a   1.000
_cell.length_b   1.000
_cell.length_c   1.000
_cell.angle_alpha   90.00
_cell.angle_beta   90.00
_cell.angle_gamma   90.00
#
_symmetry.space_group_name_H-M   'P 1'
#
loop_
_entity.id
_entity.type
_entity.pdbx_description
1 polymer ?
#
loop_
_entity_poly.entity_id
_entity_poly.type
_entity_poly.pdbx_seq_one_letter_code
_entity_poly.pdbx_strand_id
1 'polypeptide(L)'
;MTAGVLHLLAPGGVCDPLRTSGGNTYDRRLCGALAESGWRVDLVEVEGGWPWAPEVGARELERVLRALPDGAHVVVDGLLASRLPAVMVPASGRLRVVLLMHLPAGVEDDAARPAERAVLAAATAVVTPSAWCRDWLVREYGVDPARAHVALPGADPARVAGGAGTGTCLLSVGTVAAVKGQDRLLAALDRVRDLAWRWTCVGATTVEPRFADRLRDHAHALGLEDRIEFAGRLAGDGLETAYAGADLLAVPSRHESYGMVVTEALARGMPVVAHDVGGVREALGTTSAGEVPGILVRPGQPDGLAAALRLWLTHADVRTTLRLRALERRTDLAGWDATADRVADLVREVAA
;
A
#
# COMPACT_ATOMS: atom_id res chain seq x y z
N MET A 1 -18.74 -6.35 28.87
CA MET A 1 -19.60 -5.76 27.80
C MET A 1 -19.40 -6.63 26.58
N THR A 2 -20.44 -7.31 26.08
CA THR A 2 -20.38 -8.07 24.84
C THR A 2 -20.05 -7.08 23.71
N ALA A 3 -18.86 -7.20 23.13
CA ALA A 3 -18.45 -6.39 21.99
C ALA A 3 -19.51 -6.57 20.90
N GLY A 4 -20.13 -5.46 20.45
CA GLY A 4 -21.05 -5.47 19.32
C GLY A 4 -20.32 -6.02 18.07
N VAL A 5 -21.10 -6.34 17.04
CA VAL A 5 -20.52 -6.73 15.75
C VAL A 5 -19.91 -5.49 15.10
N LEU A 6 -18.64 -5.58 14.68
CA LEU A 6 -17.99 -4.59 13.84
C LEU A 6 -18.19 -4.99 12.37
N HIS A 7 -18.87 -4.18 11.61
CA HIS A 7 -19.01 -4.39 10.17
C HIS A 7 -17.85 -3.74 9.43
N LEU A 8 -17.09 -4.50 8.65
CA LEU A 8 -16.03 -4.00 7.77
C LEU A 8 -16.51 -4.14 6.32
N LEU A 9 -16.74 -3.01 5.65
CA LEU A 9 -17.16 -2.96 4.25
C LEU A 9 -15.95 -2.73 3.36
N ALA A 10 -15.68 -3.69 2.50
CA ALA A 10 -14.55 -3.69 1.57
C ALA A 10 -15.01 -3.97 0.12
N PRO A 11 -14.20 -3.61 -0.88
CA PRO A 11 -14.52 -3.90 -2.28
C PRO A 11 -14.69 -5.39 -2.56
N GLY A 12 -15.63 -5.73 -3.45
CA GLY A 12 -15.82 -7.11 -3.90
C GLY A 12 -14.53 -7.75 -4.41
N GLY A 13 -14.26 -8.98 -3.93
CA GLY A 13 -13.02 -9.71 -4.20
C GLY A 13 -11.87 -9.36 -3.26
N VAL A 14 -12.12 -8.70 -2.11
CA VAL A 14 -11.09 -8.45 -1.08
C VAL A 14 -10.49 -9.74 -0.56
N CYS A 15 -11.26 -10.83 -0.51
CA CYS A 15 -10.82 -12.16 -0.10
C CYS A 15 -10.15 -12.97 -1.21
N ASP A 16 -10.21 -12.54 -2.48
CA ASP A 16 -9.57 -13.22 -3.59
C ASP A 16 -8.04 -13.03 -3.54
N PRO A 17 -7.25 -14.08 -3.32
CA PRO A 17 -5.79 -13.99 -3.26
C PRO A 17 -5.17 -13.53 -4.59
N LEU A 18 -5.93 -13.58 -5.67
CA LEU A 18 -5.51 -13.07 -6.97
C LEU A 18 -5.83 -11.59 -7.20
N ARG A 19 -6.63 -10.96 -6.35
CA ARG A 19 -6.91 -9.52 -6.38
C ARG A 19 -6.07 -8.78 -5.35
N THR A 20 -4.74 -8.94 -5.44
CA THR A 20 -3.80 -8.31 -4.51
C THR A 20 -3.65 -6.83 -4.81
N SER A 21 -4.10 -5.99 -3.89
CA SER A 21 -3.73 -4.57 -3.77
C SER A 21 -3.28 -4.31 -2.33
N GLY A 22 -2.59 -3.21 -2.08
CA GLY A 22 -2.23 -2.83 -0.70
C GLY A 22 -3.47 -2.68 0.17
N GLY A 23 -4.54 -2.03 -0.33
CA GLY A 23 -5.82 -1.88 0.37
C GLY A 23 -6.46 -3.23 0.71
N ASN A 24 -6.68 -4.09 -0.30
CA ASN A 24 -7.27 -5.41 -0.07
C ASN A 24 -6.47 -6.25 0.94
N THR A 25 -5.15 -6.15 0.90
CA THR A 25 -4.30 -6.88 1.86
C THR A 25 -4.47 -6.32 3.26
N TYR A 26 -4.51 -5.00 3.39
CA TYR A 26 -4.74 -4.34 4.67
C TYR A 26 -6.10 -4.75 5.26
N ASP A 27 -7.19 -4.63 4.49
CA ASP A 27 -8.55 -4.94 4.94
C ASP A 27 -8.67 -6.39 5.41
N ARG A 28 -8.17 -7.33 4.61
CA ARG A 28 -8.20 -8.76 4.95
C ARG A 28 -7.38 -9.06 6.20
N ARG A 29 -6.18 -8.50 6.32
CA ARG A 29 -5.29 -8.70 7.48
C ARG A 29 -5.86 -8.06 8.74
N LEU A 30 -6.39 -6.85 8.64
CA LEU A 30 -7.06 -6.17 9.74
C LEU A 30 -8.26 -6.99 10.25
N CYS A 31 -9.10 -7.48 9.33
CA CYS A 31 -10.24 -8.31 9.68
C CYS A 31 -9.81 -9.59 10.44
N GLY A 32 -8.77 -10.28 9.96
CA GLY A 32 -8.22 -11.47 10.63
C GLY A 32 -7.66 -11.16 12.02
N ALA A 33 -6.84 -10.12 12.14
CA ALA A 33 -6.22 -9.74 13.41
C ALA A 33 -7.25 -9.25 14.45
N LEU A 34 -8.28 -8.52 14.02
CA LEU A 34 -9.40 -8.16 14.90
C LEU A 34 -10.15 -9.40 15.41
N ALA A 35 -10.39 -10.39 14.54
CA ALA A 35 -11.04 -11.63 14.94
C ALA A 35 -10.18 -12.44 15.92
N GLU A 36 -8.87 -12.52 15.69
CA GLU A 36 -7.89 -13.14 16.62
C GLU A 36 -7.85 -12.43 17.98
N SER A 37 -8.06 -11.10 18.00
CA SER A 37 -8.17 -10.30 19.23
C SER A 37 -9.55 -10.43 19.91
N GLY A 38 -10.43 -11.31 19.42
CA GLY A 38 -11.75 -11.60 20.01
C GLY A 38 -12.87 -10.69 19.60
N TRP A 39 -12.70 -9.86 18.56
CA TRP A 39 -13.78 -9.08 17.98
C TRP A 39 -14.67 -9.96 17.09
N ARG A 40 -15.98 -9.72 17.14
CA ARG A 40 -16.89 -10.27 16.14
C ARG A 40 -16.91 -9.34 14.93
N VAL A 41 -16.17 -9.70 13.89
CA VAL A 41 -16.07 -8.93 12.64
C VAL A 41 -16.95 -9.56 11.58
N ASP A 42 -17.79 -8.73 10.95
CA ASP A 42 -18.58 -9.07 9.77
C ASP A 42 -17.97 -8.39 8.56
N LEU A 43 -17.19 -9.13 7.78
CA LEU A 43 -16.59 -8.64 6.53
C LEU A 43 -17.61 -8.71 5.41
N VAL A 44 -18.06 -7.54 4.95
CA VAL A 44 -19.05 -7.41 3.89
C VAL A 44 -18.35 -6.96 2.60
N GLU A 45 -18.30 -7.83 1.61
CA GLU A 45 -17.84 -7.49 0.27
C GLU A 45 -18.93 -6.72 -0.49
N VAL A 46 -18.60 -5.51 -0.93
CA VAL A 46 -19.53 -4.66 -1.71
C VAL A 46 -19.19 -4.78 -3.18
N GLU A 47 -20.06 -5.44 -3.94
CA GLU A 47 -19.90 -5.59 -5.37
C GLU A 47 -20.12 -4.26 -6.11
N GLY A 48 -19.43 -4.04 -7.23
CA GLY A 48 -19.61 -2.78 -7.97
C GLY A 48 -18.51 -2.39 -8.93
N GLY A 49 -17.55 -3.26 -9.21
CA GLY A 49 -16.48 -2.99 -10.18
C GLY A 49 -15.61 -1.78 -9.82
N TRP A 50 -15.30 -1.62 -8.54
CA TRP A 50 -14.50 -0.54 -7.99
C TRP A 50 -13.10 -0.44 -8.60
N PRO A 51 -12.58 0.77 -8.84
CA PRO A 51 -13.19 2.11 -8.62
C PRO A 51 -13.98 2.65 -9.83
N TRP A 52 -14.15 1.87 -10.90
CA TRP A 52 -14.52 2.35 -12.23
C TRP A 52 -16.03 2.34 -12.53
N ALA A 53 -16.84 1.70 -11.70
CA ALA A 53 -18.30 1.63 -11.87
C ALA A 53 -19.04 2.12 -10.62
N PRO A 54 -18.87 3.41 -10.24
CA PRO A 54 -19.40 3.93 -8.98
C PRO A 54 -20.93 3.84 -8.89
N GLU A 55 -21.65 3.93 -10.01
CA GLU A 55 -23.13 3.91 -10.01
C GLU A 55 -23.73 2.54 -9.66
N VAL A 56 -23.08 1.45 -10.10
CA VAL A 56 -23.48 0.09 -9.73
C VAL A 56 -23.13 -0.18 -8.28
N GLY A 57 -21.90 0.14 -7.89
CA GLY A 57 -21.43 0.01 -6.52
C GLY A 57 -22.19 0.87 -5.53
N ALA A 58 -22.62 2.08 -5.91
CA ALA A 58 -23.39 2.98 -5.06
C ALA A 58 -24.70 2.37 -4.56
N ARG A 59 -25.45 1.70 -5.43
CA ARG A 59 -26.71 1.04 -5.05
C ARG A 59 -26.51 -0.12 -4.09
N GLU A 60 -25.46 -0.89 -4.33
CA GLU A 60 -25.11 -2.02 -3.45
C GLU A 60 -24.61 -1.53 -2.09
N LEU A 61 -23.72 -0.53 -2.07
CA LEU A 61 -23.26 0.09 -0.83
C LEU A 61 -24.43 0.67 -0.04
N GLU A 62 -25.35 1.39 -0.68
CA GLU A 62 -26.54 1.93 -0.04
C GLU A 62 -27.43 0.83 0.55
N ARG A 63 -27.65 -0.26 -0.21
CA ARG A 63 -28.44 -1.42 0.25
C ARG A 63 -27.81 -2.05 1.50
N VAL A 64 -26.49 -2.27 1.49
CA VAL A 64 -25.76 -2.83 2.63
C VAL A 64 -25.87 -1.92 3.84
N LEU A 65 -25.55 -0.63 3.68
CA LEU A 65 -25.60 0.33 4.78
C LEU A 65 -27.02 0.46 5.37
N ARG A 66 -28.07 0.46 4.55
CA ARG A 66 -29.46 0.52 5.02
C ARG A 66 -29.89 -0.70 5.82
N ALA A 67 -29.32 -1.88 5.57
CA ALA A 67 -29.62 -3.10 6.28
C ALA A 67 -29.05 -3.14 7.71
N LEU A 68 -28.08 -2.29 8.02
CA LEU A 68 -27.46 -2.23 9.34
C LEU A 68 -28.35 -1.48 10.33
N PRO A 69 -28.40 -1.89 11.61
CA PRO A 69 -29.19 -1.20 12.64
C PRO A 69 -28.59 0.18 12.96
N ASP A 70 -29.42 1.10 13.41
CA ASP A 70 -28.98 2.42 13.87
C ASP A 70 -27.96 2.29 15.01
N GLY A 71 -26.92 3.10 14.98
CA GLY A 71 -25.81 3.06 15.92
C GLY A 71 -24.77 1.96 15.65
N ALA A 72 -24.94 1.12 14.61
CA ALA A 72 -23.96 0.12 14.27
C ALA A 72 -22.58 0.73 13.95
N HIS A 73 -21.52 0.03 14.38
CA HIS A 73 -20.13 0.40 14.09
C HIS A 73 -19.72 -0.17 12.74
N VAL A 74 -19.31 0.71 11.85
CA VAL A 74 -18.98 0.36 10.47
C VAL A 74 -17.63 0.95 10.10
N VAL A 75 -16.68 0.10 9.73
CA VAL A 75 -15.45 0.51 9.03
C VAL A 75 -15.71 0.39 7.54
N VAL A 76 -15.51 1.46 6.79
CA VAL A 76 -15.75 1.49 5.34
C VAL A 76 -14.45 1.84 4.63
N ASP A 77 -14.01 1.00 3.70
CA ASP A 77 -12.89 1.31 2.81
C ASP A 77 -13.17 2.60 2.02
N GLY A 78 -12.20 3.50 2.02
CA GLY A 78 -12.25 4.77 1.30
C GLY A 78 -12.52 4.61 -0.19
N LEU A 79 -12.10 3.50 -0.80
CA LEU A 79 -12.38 3.20 -2.21
C LEU A 79 -13.88 3.11 -2.49
N LEU A 80 -14.66 2.58 -1.55
CA LEU A 80 -16.12 2.52 -1.64
C LEU A 80 -16.77 3.89 -1.38
N ALA A 81 -16.18 4.66 -0.46
CA ALA A 81 -16.83 5.83 0.14
C ALA A 81 -16.54 7.15 -0.57
N SER A 82 -15.28 7.40 -0.97
CA SER A 82 -14.74 8.73 -1.31
C SER A 82 -15.51 9.49 -2.38
N ARG A 83 -16.13 8.79 -3.33
CA ARG A 83 -16.86 9.39 -4.46
C ARG A 83 -18.39 9.37 -4.30
N LEU A 84 -18.90 8.89 -3.16
CA LEU A 84 -20.33 8.63 -2.95
C LEU A 84 -20.94 9.41 -1.76
N PRO A 85 -20.86 10.76 -1.74
CA PRO A 85 -21.41 11.55 -0.64
C PRO A 85 -22.93 11.39 -0.50
N ALA A 86 -23.67 11.16 -1.60
CA ALA A 86 -25.11 10.94 -1.56
C ALA A 86 -25.52 9.67 -0.78
N VAL A 87 -24.61 8.67 -0.69
CA VAL A 87 -24.82 7.44 0.09
C VAL A 87 -24.26 7.59 1.49
N MET A 88 -23.01 8.09 1.59
CA MET A 88 -22.26 8.09 2.86
C MET A 88 -22.76 9.12 3.86
N VAL A 89 -23.13 10.34 3.42
CA VAL A 89 -23.57 11.41 4.34
C VAL A 89 -24.84 11.02 5.08
N PRO A 90 -25.93 10.52 4.44
CA PRO A 90 -27.09 10.02 5.16
C PRO A 90 -26.79 8.82 6.07
N ALA A 91 -25.94 7.90 5.63
CA ALA A 91 -25.56 6.74 6.43
C ALA A 91 -24.82 7.14 7.71
N SER A 92 -23.90 8.11 7.63
CA SER A 92 -23.15 8.64 8.79
C SER A 92 -24.05 9.33 9.82
N GLY A 93 -25.23 9.78 9.44
CA GLY A 93 -26.22 10.38 10.35
C GLY A 93 -26.85 9.37 11.32
N ARG A 94 -26.80 8.07 11.05
CA ARG A 94 -27.39 7.02 11.88
C ARG A 94 -26.41 5.90 12.28
N LEU A 95 -25.27 5.75 11.57
CA LEU A 95 -24.24 4.77 11.85
C LEU A 95 -23.00 5.44 12.45
N ARG A 96 -22.19 4.68 13.17
CA ARG A 96 -20.85 5.09 13.63
C ARG A 96 -19.84 4.71 12.54
N VAL A 97 -19.64 5.62 11.58
CA VAL A 97 -18.80 5.36 10.41
C VAL A 97 -17.35 5.75 10.68
N VAL A 98 -16.46 4.78 10.62
CA VAL A 98 -15.00 4.96 10.55
C VAL A 98 -14.57 4.75 9.11
N LEU A 99 -13.98 5.76 8.47
CA LEU A 99 -13.43 5.62 7.13
C LEU A 99 -12.00 5.07 7.20
N LEU A 100 -11.73 4.00 6.46
CA LEU A 100 -10.39 3.46 6.29
C LEU A 100 -9.80 3.97 4.97
N MET A 101 -8.98 5.00 5.04
CA MET A 101 -8.46 5.72 3.87
C MET A 101 -7.10 5.18 3.45
N HIS A 102 -7.07 4.21 2.55
CA HIS A 102 -5.82 3.66 2.02
C HIS A 102 -5.03 4.67 1.19
N LEU A 103 -5.68 5.37 0.27
CA LEU A 103 -5.14 6.51 -0.48
C LEU A 103 -6.29 7.46 -0.77
N PRO A 104 -6.20 8.75 -0.39
CA PRO A 104 -7.24 9.72 -0.73
C PRO A 104 -7.36 9.87 -2.24
N ALA A 105 -8.59 9.82 -2.75
CA ALA A 105 -8.86 9.95 -4.19
C ALA A 105 -8.36 11.28 -4.76
N GLY A 106 -8.41 12.34 -3.96
CA GLY A 106 -7.93 13.67 -4.33
C GLY A 106 -6.41 13.82 -4.45
N VAL A 107 -5.63 12.76 -4.12
CA VAL A 107 -4.17 12.74 -4.42
C VAL A 107 -3.91 12.58 -5.91
N GLU A 108 -4.76 11.82 -6.60
CA GLU A 108 -4.60 11.49 -8.01
C GLU A 108 -5.61 12.23 -8.91
N ASP A 109 -6.75 12.63 -8.34
CA ASP A 109 -7.87 13.23 -9.08
C ASP A 109 -8.49 14.41 -8.31
N ASP A 110 -8.14 15.62 -8.70
CA ASP A 110 -8.69 16.84 -8.11
C ASP A 110 -10.22 16.92 -8.22
N ALA A 111 -10.82 16.30 -9.25
CA ALA A 111 -12.27 16.29 -9.42
C ALA A 111 -13.00 15.47 -8.34
N ALA A 112 -12.32 14.52 -7.70
CA ALA A 112 -12.87 13.77 -6.57
C ALA A 112 -12.94 14.57 -5.26
N ARG A 113 -12.14 15.63 -5.12
CA ARG A 113 -11.98 16.37 -3.86
C ARG A 113 -13.28 16.88 -3.23
N PRO A 114 -14.25 17.45 -3.96
CA PRO A 114 -15.49 17.92 -3.34
C PRO A 114 -16.31 16.79 -2.71
N ALA A 115 -16.42 15.66 -3.42
CA ALA A 115 -17.15 14.49 -2.93
C ALA A 115 -16.45 13.87 -1.70
N GLU A 116 -15.16 13.65 -1.78
CA GLU A 116 -14.36 13.08 -0.70
C GLU A 116 -14.39 13.98 0.55
N ARG A 117 -14.29 15.30 0.39
CA ARG A 117 -14.43 16.27 1.51
C ARG A 117 -15.75 16.12 2.23
N ALA A 118 -16.87 15.98 1.49
CA ALA A 118 -18.19 15.80 2.08
C ALA A 118 -18.29 14.51 2.89
N VAL A 119 -17.73 13.41 2.37
CA VAL A 119 -17.70 12.11 3.05
C VAL A 119 -16.84 12.17 4.32
N LEU A 120 -15.64 12.75 4.24
CA LEU A 120 -14.73 12.92 5.38
C LEU A 120 -15.36 13.79 6.48
N ALA A 121 -16.09 14.84 6.10
CA ALA A 121 -16.77 15.71 7.06
C ALA A 121 -17.90 14.98 7.82
N ALA A 122 -18.60 14.06 7.16
CA ALA A 122 -19.72 13.32 7.74
C ALA A 122 -19.30 12.11 8.59
N ALA A 123 -18.13 11.51 8.31
CA ALA A 123 -17.66 10.34 9.04
C ALA A 123 -17.39 10.63 10.53
N THR A 124 -17.57 9.66 11.40
CA THR A 124 -17.27 9.78 12.84
C THR A 124 -15.77 9.91 13.09
N ALA A 125 -14.97 9.09 12.41
CA ALA A 125 -13.50 9.12 12.44
C ALA A 125 -12.92 8.62 11.12
N VAL A 126 -11.62 8.86 10.95
CA VAL A 126 -10.85 8.40 9.79
C VAL A 126 -9.60 7.67 10.26
N VAL A 127 -9.34 6.51 9.70
CA VAL A 127 -8.10 5.74 9.90
C VAL A 127 -7.27 5.80 8.63
N THR A 128 -5.99 6.04 8.77
CA THR A 128 -5.02 6.11 7.66
C THR A 128 -3.85 5.16 7.89
N PRO A 129 -3.21 4.63 6.83
CA PRO A 129 -2.10 3.70 6.94
C PRO A 129 -0.76 4.38 7.25
N SER A 130 -0.73 5.71 7.40
CA SER A 130 0.50 6.46 7.68
C SER A 130 0.21 7.84 8.26
N ALA A 131 1.18 8.41 8.96
CA ALA A 131 1.14 9.79 9.40
C ALA A 131 1.10 10.76 8.21
N TRP A 132 1.82 10.45 7.12
CA TRP A 132 1.75 11.23 5.90
C TRP A 132 0.32 11.35 5.37
N CYS A 133 -0.41 10.24 5.29
CA CYS A 133 -1.78 10.24 4.79
C CYS A 133 -2.72 11.04 5.71
N ARG A 134 -2.61 10.85 7.03
CA ARG A 134 -3.34 11.65 8.03
C ARG A 134 -3.08 13.15 7.85
N ASP A 135 -1.81 13.55 7.81
CA ASP A 135 -1.41 14.96 7.72
C ASP A 135 -1.83 15.57 6.38
N TRP A 136 -1.87 14.78 5.31
CA TRP A 136 -2.40 15.18 4.02
C TRP A 136 -3.91 15.47 4.12
N LEU A 137 -4.70 14.60 4.76
CA LEU A 137 -6.15 14.82 4.96
C LEU A 137 -6.42 16.06 5.82
N VAL A 138 -5.65 16.27 6.88
CA VAL A 138 -5.75 17.47 7.71
C VAL A 138 -5.48 18.73 6.90
N ARG A 139 -4.39 18.75 6.14
CA ARG A 139 -3.96 19.92 5.37
C ARG A 139 -4.87 20.24 4.18
N GLU A 140 -5.24 19.23 3.38
CA GLU A 140 -5.96 19.43 2.11
C GLU A 140 -7.47 19.48 2.27
N TYR A 141 -8.00 18.77 3.27
CA TYR A 141 -9.45 18.70 3.50
C TYR A 141 -9.91 19.42 4.77
N GLY A 142 -9.01 19.80 5.66
CA GLY A 142 -9.35 20.39 6.95
C GLY A 142 -9.99 19.38 7.91
N VAL A 143 -9.65 18.09 7.78
CA VAL A 143 -10.11 17.07 8.74
C VAL A 143 -9.58 17.43 10.12
N ASP A 144 -10.45 17.39 11.14
CA ASP A 144 -10.05 17.60 12.52
C ASP A 144 -8.99 16.55 12.94
N PRO A 145 -7.78 16.98 13.37
CA PRO A 145 -6.75 16.06 13.82
C PRO A 145 -7.21 15.07 14.91
N ALA A 146 -8.17 15.47 15.76
CA ALA A 146 -8.74 14.60 16.78
C ALA A 146 -9.59 13.45 16.21
N ARG A 147 -10.02 13.56 14.96
CA ARG A 147 -10.79 12.52 14.24
C ARG A 147 -9.96 11.73 13.25
N ALA A 148 -8.70 12.09 13.04
CA ALA A 148 -7.79 11.47 12.07
C ALA A 148 -6.73 10.63 12.78
N HIS A 149 -6.84 9.32 12.66
CA HIS A 149 -6.01 8.35 13.39
C HIS A 149 -5.09 7.59 12.43
N VAL A 150 -3.94 7.15 12.95
CA VAL A 150 -3.00 6.34 12.19
C VAL A 150 -3.03 4.92 12.73
N ALA A 151 -3.26 3.95 11.85
CA ALA A 151 -3.04 2.54 12.10
C ALA A 151 -2.11 2.01 11.00
N LEU A 152 -0.82 1.90 11.31
CA LEU A 152 0.19 1.43 10.35
C LEU A 152 -0.12 0.00 9.95
N PRO A 153 0.08 -0.39 8.66
CA PRO A 153 0.00 -1.79 8.26
C PRO A 153 1.01 -2.63 9.02
N GLY A 154 0.57 -3.77 9.52
CA GLY A 154 1.47 -4.78 10.06
C GLY A 154 2.32 -5.43 8.96
N ALA A 155 3.43 -6.03 9.35
CA ALA A 155 4.26 -6.86 8.50
C ALA A 155 4.12 -8.33 8.88
N ASP A 156 3.91 -9.20 7.90
CA ASP A 156 3.93 -10.64 8.16
C ASP A 156 5.37 -11.12 8.40
N PRO A 157 5.59 -11.99 9.38
CA PRO A 157 6.89 -12.64 9.53
C PRO A 157 7.28 -13.38 8.25
N ALA A 158 8.53 -13.22 7.82
CA ALA A 158 9.02 -13.85 6.62
C ALA A 158 10.41 -14.48 6.83
N ARG A 159 10.79 -15.44 5.98
CA ARG A 159 12.15 -15.97 5.96
C ARG A 159 13.10 -14.91 5.42
N VAL A 160 14.31 -14.86 5.97
CA VAL A 160 15.35 -13.97 5.42
C VAL A 160 15.66 -14.39 3.98
N ALA A 161 15.55 -13.45 3.05
CA ALA A 161 15.86 -13.71 1.65
C ALA A 161 17.38 -13.96 1.49
N GLY A 162 17.76 -15.03 0.81
CA GLY A 162 19.16 -15.32 0.50
C GLY A 162 19.76 -14.32 -0.50
N GLY A 163 18.92 -13.85 -1.41
CA GLY A 163 19.32 -13.10 -2.57
C GLY A 163 20.13 -13.95 -3.56
N ALA A 164 20.50 -13.38 -4.69
CA ALA A 164 21.44 -14.01 -5.63
C ALA A 164 22.90 -13.92 -5.16
N GLY A 165 23.18 -13.13 -4.11
CA GLY A 165 24.52 -12.90 -3.59
C GLY A 165 25.42 -12.00 -4.45
N THR A 166 24.96 -11.61 -5.63
CA THR A 166 25.70 -10.76 -6.57
C THR A 166 25.39 -9.27 -6.43
N GLY A 167 24.24 -8.94 -5.83
CA GLY A 167 23.71 -7.59 -5.77
C GLY A 167 23.05 -7.12 -7.08
N THR A 168 22.91 -8.01 -8.06
CA THR A 168 22.44 -7.63 -9.41
C THR A 168 20.97 -7.95 -9.67
N CYS A 169 20.31 -8.72 -8.80
CA CYS A 169 18.91 -9.09 -8.96
C CYS A 169 18.00 -8.08 -8.27
N LEU A 170 17.31 -7.31 -9.07
CA LEU A 170 16.38 -6.26 -8.64
C LEU A 170 14.93 -6.78 -8.72
N LEU A 171 14.11 -6.41 -7.76
CA LEU A 171 12.70 -6.77 -7.71
C LEU A 171 11.85 -5.50 -7.62
N SER A 172 10.74 -5.46 -8.31
CA SER A 172 9.63 -4.55 -8.00
C SER A 172 8.33 -5.34 -7.85
N VAL A 173 7.56 -5.03 -6.83
CA VAL A 173 6.28 -5.69 -6.53
C VAL A 173 5.17 -4.65 -6.48
N GLY A 174 4.10 -4.90 -7.23
CA GLY A 174 2.93 -4.04 -7.30
C GLY A 174 2.31 -4.02 -8.69
N THR A 175 1.06 -3.65 -8.78
CA THR A 175 0.35 -3.49 -10.06
C THR A 175 1.20 -2.73 -11.08
N VAL A 176 1.26 -3.22 -12.30
CA VAL A 176 1.96 -2.53 -13.39
C VAL A 176 1.07 -1.38 -13.88
N ALA A 177 1.30 -0.20 -13.30
CA ALA A 177 0.49 0.99 -13.48
C ALA A 177 1.33 2.26 -13.36
N ALA A 178 0.87 3.34 -13.96
CA ALA A 178 1.60 4.60 -14.00
C ALA A 178 1.98 5.10 -12.59
N VAL A 179 1.07 4.97 -11.63
CA VAL A 179 1.31 5.39 -10.24
C VAL A 179 2.48 4.66 -9.59
N LYS A 180 2.76 3.40 -9.97
CA LYS A 180 3.86 2.58 -9.42
C LYS A 180 5.21 2.86 -10.09
N GLY A 181 5.25 3.61 -11.19
CA GLY A 181 6.47 4.21 -11.74
C GLY A 181 7.46 3.24 -12.35
N GLN A 182 7.05 2.04 -12.81
CA GLN A 182 7.94 1.08 -13.45
C GLN A 182 8.64 1.66 -14.69
N ASP A 183 8.03 2.61 -15.38
CA ASP A 183 8.63 3.39 -16.46
C ASP A 183 9.82 4.24 -16.00
N ARG A 184 9.76 4.80 -14.79
CA ARG A 184 10.89 5.54 -14.17
C ARG A 184 12.04 4.60 -13.83
N LEU A 185 11.70 3.38 -13.34
CA LEU A 185 12.72 2.37 -13.07
C LEU A 185 13.40 1.92 -14.36
N LEU A 186 12.63 1.66 -15.42
CA LEU A 186 13.16 1.31 -16.74
C LEU A 186 14.12 2.39 -17.26
N ALA A 187 13.72 3.66 -17.20
CA ALA A 187 14.58 4.77 -17.60
C ALA A 187 15.86 4.90 -16.76
N ALA A 188 15.78 4.59 -15.46
CA ALA A 188 16.95 4.59 -14.59
C ALA A 188 17.89 3.40 -14.89
N LEU A 189 17.33 2.22 -15.17
CA LEU A 189 18.07 1.03 -15.54
C LEU A 189 18.80 1.18 -16.89
N ASP A 190 18.20 1.86 -17.85
CA ASP A 190 18.86 2.19 -19.11
C ASP A 190 20.13 3.04 -18.90
N ARG A 191 20.12 3.98 -17.94
CA ARG A 191 21.30 4.82 -17.61
C ARG A 191 22.43 4.07 -16.91
N VAL A 192 22.17 2.86 -16.43
CA VAL A 192 23.15 1.96 -15.83
C VAL A 192 23.28 0.65 -16.61
N ARG A 193 22.96 0.68 -17.91
CA ARG A 193 23.02 -0.48 -18.80
C ARG A 193 24.42 -1.05 -18.98
N ASP A 194 25.44 -0.25 -18.70
CA ASP A 194 26.85 -0.62 -18.65
C ASP A 194 27.20 -1.59 -17.51
N LEU A 195 26.31 -1.70 -16.50
CA LEU A 195 26.48 -2.58 -15.36
C LEU A 195 25.65 -3.86 -15.51
N ALA A 196 26.05 -4.91 -14.79
CA ALA A 196 25.28 -6.15 -14.70
C ALA A 196 24.08 -5.94 -13.75
N TRP A 197 22.87 -6.21 -14.25
CA TRP A 197 21.64 -6.26 -13.46
C TRP A 197 20.58 -7.09 -14.19
N ARG A 198 19.64 -7.63 -13.44
CA ARG A 198 18.37 -8.18 -13.91
C ARG A 198 17.25 -7.59 -13.08
N TRP A 199 16.09 -7.37 -13.69
CA TRP A 199 14.92 -6.85 -13.02
C TRP A 199 13.72 -7.77 -13.20
N THR A 200 13.17 -8.28 -12.09
CA THR A 200 11.89 -9.00 -12.07
C THR A 200 10.79 -8.03 -11.64
N CYS A 201 9.82 -7.81 -12.52
CA CYS A 201 8.65 -6.97 -12.31
C CYS A 201 7.44 -7.87 -11.99
N VAL A 202 7.05 -7.90 -10.72
CA VAL A 202 5.92 -8.69 -10.23
C VAL A 202 4.69 -7.79 -10.09
N GLY A 203 3.59 -8.14 -10.75
CA GLY A 203 2.33 -7.43 -10.60
C GLY A 203 1.35 -7.66 -11.74
N ALA A 204 0.08 -7.35 -11.47
CA ALA A 204 -0.97 -7.43 -12.47
C ALA A 204 -0.74 -6.41 -13.60
N THR A 205 -0.83 -6.86 -14.85
CA THR A 205 -0.73 -6.03 -16.05
C THR A 205 -2.11 -5.67 -16.62
N THR A 206 -3.19 -6.18 -16.00
CA THR A 206 -4.57 -6.06 -16.49
C THR A 206 -5.31 -4.84 -15.97
N VAL A 207 -4.75 -4.12 -15.00
CA VAL A 207 -5.38 -2.91 -14.42
C VAL A 207 -5.18 -1.71 -15.35
N GLU A 208 -3.97 -1.49 -15.85
CA GLU A 208 -3.64 -0.49 -16.86
C GLU A 208 -2.95 -1.16 -18.07
N PRO A 209 -3.65 -1.94 -18.90
CA PRO A 209 -3.02 -2.76 -19.94
C PRO A 209 -2.22 -1.92 -20.94
N ARG A 210 -2.73 -0.73 -21.31
CA ARG A 210 -2.00 0.19 -22.21
C ARG A 210 -0.68 0.69 -21.62
N PHE A 211 -0.60 0.85 -20.29
CA PHE A 211 0.66 1.23 -19.64
C PHE A 211 1.64 0.05 -19.66
N ALA A 212 1.16 -1.15 -19.34
CA ALA A 212 1.97 -2.36 -19.33
C ALA A 212 2.53 -2.67 -20.73
N ASP A 213 1.74 -2.50 -21.79
CA ASP A 213 2.18 -2.72 -23.16
C ASP A 213 3.24 -1.68 -23.57
N ARG A 214 3.01 -0.38 -23.33
CA ARG A 214 4.03 0.66 -23.58
C ARG A 214 5.32 0.42 -22.80
N LEU A 215 5.24 -0.11 -21.58
CA LEU A 215 6.43 -0.41 -20.78
C LEU A 215 7.26 -1.53 -21.42
N ARG A 216 6.62 -2.60 -21.95
CA ARG A 216 7.28 -3.69 -22.68
C ARG A 216 7.89 -3.21 -24.00
N ASP A 217 7.11 -2.45 -24.79
CA ASP A 217 7.57 -1.88 -26.06
C ASP A 217 8.78 -0.98 -25.85
N HIS A 218 8.80 -0.20 -24.77
CA HIS A 218 9.91 0.66 -24.43
C HIS A 218 11.14 -0.16 -24.01
N ALA A 219 10.98 -1.21 -23.20
CA ALA A 219 12.06 -2.12 -22.83
C ALA A 219 12.70 -2.77 -24.09
N HIS A 220 11.87 -3.22 -25.04
CA HIS A 220 12.31 -3.76 -26.31
C HIS A 220 13.05 -2.72 -27.17
N ALA A 221 12.49 -1.51 -27.30
CA ALA A 221 13.13 -0.43 -28.06
C ALA A 221 14.50 -0.03 -27.50
N LEU A 222 14.74 -0.23 -26.20
CA LEU A 222 16.02 -0.02 -25.55
C LEU A 222 16.97 -1.23 -25.67
N GLY A 223 16.49 -2.39 -26.15
CA GLY A 223 17.25 -3.66 -26.18
C GLY A 223 17.56 -4.19 -24.78
N LEU A 224 16.61 -4.06 -23.86
CA LEU A 224 16.75 -4.47 -22.45
C LEU A 224 15.84 -5.64 -22.09
N GLU A 225 15.07 -6.19 -23.04
CA GLU A 225 14.08 -7.25 -22.81
C GLU A 225 14.67 -8.52 -22.19
N ASP A 226 15.90 -8.89 -22.57
CA ASP A 226 16.59 -10.06 -22.02
C ASP A 226 17.03 -9.90 -20.55
N ARG A 227 16.95 -8.67 -20.02
CA ARG A 227 17.32 -8.31 -18.65
C ARG A 227 16.12 -8.06 -17.75
N ILE A 228 14.90 -8.08 -18.32
CA ILE A 228 13.66 -7.74 -17.62
C ILE A 228 12.67 -8.87 -17.73
N GLU A 229 12.25 -9.38 -16.59
CA GLU A 229 11.17 -10.36 -16.48
C GLU A 229 9.88 -9.69 -16.01
N PHE A 230 8.85 -9.69 -16.83
CA PHE A 230 7.48 -9.33 -16.43
C PHE A 230 6.78 -10.59 -15.94
N ALA A 231 6.94 -10.91 -14.66
CA ALA A 231 6.48 -12.17 -14.05
C ALA A 231 4.95 -12.24 -13.90
N GLY A 232 4.25 -11.14 -14.19
CA GLY A 232 2.81 -11.08 -13.96
C GLY A 232 2.48 -11.08 -12.47
N ARG A 233 1.24 -11.45 -12.15
CA ARG A 233 0.78 -11.53 -10.76
C ARG A 233 1.31 -12.80 -10.11
N LEU A 234 1.98 -12.65 -8.97
CA LEU A 234 2.42 -13.76 -8.12
C LEU A 234 1.78 -13.65 -6.73
N ALA A 235 1.53 -14.81 -6.12
CA ALA A 235 1.05 -14.94 -4.75
C ALA A 235 1.66 -16.20 -4.10
N GLY A 236 1.59 -16.32 -2.77
CA GLY A 236 2.10 -17.48 -2.04
C GLY A 236 3.56 -17.81 -2.40
N ASP A 237 3.85 -19.08 -2.66
CA ASP A 237 5.22 -19.56 -2.91
C ASP A 237 5.89 -18.90 -4.12
N GLY A 238 5.12 -18.49 -5.14
CA GLY A 238 5.68 -17.77 -6.29
C GLY A 238 6.22 -16.39 -5.91
N LEU A 239 5.49 -15.65 -5.08
CA LEU A 239 5.92 -14.36 -4.57
C LEU A 239 7.11 -14.51 -3.61
N GLU A 240 7.07 -15.51 -2.73
CA GLU A 240 8.20 -15.83 -1.84
C GLU A 240 9.46 -16.17 -2.62
N THR A 241 9.35 -16.93 -3.71
CA THR A 241 10.48 -17.26 -4.59
C THR A 241 11.06 -15.99 -5.24
N ALA A 242 10.19 -15.07 -5.70
CA ALA A 242 10.64 -13.81 -6.29
C ALA A 242 11.42 -12.95 -5.26
N TYR A 243 10.92 -12.84 -4.03
CA TYR A 243 11.64 -12.17 -2.95
C TYR A 243 12.96 -12.89 -2.60
N ALA A 244 12.92 -14.22 -2.47
CA ALA A 244 14.11 -15.01 -2.08
C ALA A 244 15.27 -14.91 -3.08
N GLY A 245 14.95 -14.74 -4.37
CA GLY A 245 15.95 -14.61 -5.44
C GLY A 245 16.45 -13.17 -5.68
N ALA A 246 15.89 -12.18 -5.04
CA ALA A 246 16.24 -10.79 -5.25
C ALA A 246 17.20 -10.26 -4.19
N ASP A 247 18.08 -9.33 -4.61
CA ASP A 247 19.05 -8.67 -3.75
C ASP A 247 18.56 -7.31 -3.23
N LEU A 248 17.66 -6.65 -3.98
CA LEU A 248 17.19 -5.29 -3.74
C LEU A 248 15.73 -5.12 -4.19
N LEU A 249 14.90 -4.50 -3.37
CA LEU A 249 13.58 -4.01 -3.79
C LEU A 249 13.71 -2.60 -4.36
N ALA A 250 13.14 -2.36 -5.54
CA ALA A 250 13.01 -1.03 -6.15
C ALA A 250 11.55 -0.56 -6.12
N VAL A 251 11.30 0.60 -5.51
CA VAL A 251 9.96 1.21 -5.36
C VAL A 251 9.96 2.60 -5.99
N PRO A 252 9.82 2.69 -7.33
CA PRO A 252 9.92 3.94 -8.08
C PRO A 252 8.61 4.74 -8.12
N SER A 253 7.68 4.48 -7.21
CA SER A 253 6.32 4.98 -7.21
C SER A 253 6.24 6.51 -7.32
N ARG A 254 5.15 6.98 -7.94
CA ARG A 254 4.78 8.41 -7.97
C ARG A 254 4.03 8.81 -6.70
N HIS A 255 3.18 7.92 -6.22
CA HIS A 255 2.41 8.08 -4.99
C HIS A 255 2.38 6.77 -4.21
N GLU A 256 2.52 6.85 -2.90
CA GLU A 256 2.35 5.75 -1.95
C GLU A 256 1.77 6.30 -0.66
N SER A 257 0.68 5.72 -0.20
CA SER A 257 0.15 6.09 1.12
C SER A 257 1.00 5.57 2.28
N TYR A 258 1.62 4.40 2.10
CA TYR A 258 2.57 3.80 3.04
C TYR A 258 3.69 3.06 2.30
N GLY A 259 3.34 2.08 1.46
CA GLY A 259 4.30 1.24 0.75
C GLY A 259 4.54 -0.09 1.47
N MET A 260 3.50 -0.91 1.63
CA MET A 260 3.58 -2.21 2.31
C MET A 260 4.68 -3.12 1.74
N VAL A 261 4.95 -3.05 0.44
CA VAL A 261 6.05 -3.80 -0.19
C VAL A 261 7.42 -3.47 0.40
N VAL A 262 7.58 -2.26 0.97
CA VAL A 262 8.81 -1.86 1.68
C VAL A 262 8.95 -2.68 2.96
N THR A 263 7.90 -2.77 3.77
CA THR A 263 7.92 -3.58 5.00
C THR A 263 8.00 -5.08 4.70
N GLU A 264 7.40 -5.54 3.59
CA GLU A 264 7.55 -6.93 3.11
C GLU A 264 9.01 -7.26 2.77
N ALA A 265 9.73 -6.35 2.09
CA ALA A 265 11.15 -6.51 1.80
C ALA A 265 11.99 -6.50 3.10
N LEU A 266 11.73 -5.55 3.99
CA LEU A 266 12.42 -5.44 5.27
C LEU A 266 12.17 -6.66 6.16
N ALA A 267 10.97 -7.24 6.17
CA ALA A 267 10.65 -8.49 6.87
C ALA A 267 11.53 -9.65 6.39
N ARG A 268 12.05 -9.57 5.16
CA ARG A 268 13.01 -10.52 4.56
C ARG A 268 14.46 -10.04 4.68
N GLY A 269 14.71 -8.95 5.41
CA GLY A 269 16.03 -8.33 5.53
C GLY A 269 16.56 -7.82 4.19
N MET A 270 15.71 -7.49 3.24
CA MET A 270 16.08 -6.99 1.91
C MET A 270 16.14 -5.47 1.92
N PRO A 271 17.25 -4.86 1.49
CA PRO A 271 17.36 -3.42 1.32
C PRO A 271 16.41 -2.88 0.24
N VAL A 272 16.12 -1.57 0.32
CA VAL A 272 15.17 -0.91 -0.55
C VAL A 272 15.80 0.32 -1.21
N VAL A 273 15.57 0.52 -2.50
CA VAL A 273 15.75 1.80 -3.19
C VAL A 273 14.36 2.31 -3.58
N ALA A 274 13.99 3.47 -3.10
CA ALA A 274 12.63 3.98 -3.29
C ALA A 274 12.60 5.48 -3.58
N HIS A 275 11.58 5.95 -4.30
CA HIS A 275 11.24 7.37 -4.28
C HIS A 275 10.71 7.76 -2.88
N ASP A 276 11.17 8.90 -2.39
CA ASP A 276 10.72 9.49 -1.12
C ASP A 276 9.38 10.20 -1.31
N VAL A 277 8.32 9.40 -1.46
CA VAL A 277 6.95 9.86 -1.72
C VAL A 277 6.00 9.31 -0.66
N GLY A 278 5.06 10.12 -0.24
CA GLY A 278 4.01 9.67 0.67
C GLY A 278 4.56 9.10 1.98
N GLY A 279 4.04 7.95 2.38
CA GLY A 279 4.44 7.22 3.58
C GLY A 279 5.65 6.29 3.42
N VAL A 280 6.34 6.28 2.26
CA VAL A 280 7.47 5.37 2.00
C VAL A 280 8.59 5.52 3.03
N ARG A 281 8.90 6.76 3.43
CA ARG A 281 9.90 7.03 4.49
C ARG A 281 9.49 6.41 5.82
N GLU A 282 8.21 6.47 6.15
CA GLU A 282 7.64 5.91 7.37
C GLU A 282 7.69 4.38 7.34
N ALA A 283 7.33 3.75 6.20
CA ALA A 283 7.43 2.31 6.00
C ALA A 283 8.89 1.81 6.11
N LEU A 284 9.83 2.55 5.52
CA LEU A 284 11.24 2.21 5.58
C LEU A 284 11.78 2.32 7.02
N GLY A 285 11.40 3.39 7.72
CA GLY A 285 11.84 3.64 9.08
C GLY A 285 13.34 3.76 9.21
N THR A 286 13.82 3.53 10.43
CA THR A 286 15.26 3.56 10.77
C THR A 286 15.60 2.38 11.68
N THR A 287 16.87 2.05 11.77
CA THR A 287 17.43 1.18 12.80
C THR A 287 17.41 1.87 14.18
N SER A 288 17.76 1.17 15.24
CA SER A 288 17.93 1.71 16.60
C SER A 288 18.94 2.85 16.67
N ALA A 289 19.94 2.85 15.76
CA ALA A 289 20.94 3.92 15.60
C ALA A 289 20.45 5.10 14.75
N GLY A 290 19.19 5.10 14.26
CA GLY A 290 18.65 6.13 13.40
C GLY A 290 19.07 6.02 11.93
N GLU A 291 19.65 4.91 11.52
CA GLU A 291 20.13 4.69 10.17
C GLU A 291 19.05 4.10 9.24
N VAL A 292 19.01 4.55 7.98
CA VAL A 292 18.00 4.11 7.01
C VAL A 292 18.43 2.78 6.37
N PRO A 293 17.53 1.76 6.31
CA PRO A 293 17.83 0.45 5.70
C PRO A 293 17.65 0.44 4.17
N GLY A 294 17.94 1.54 3.49
CA GLY A 294 17.76 1.70 2.06
C GLY A 294 18.24 3.05 1.55
N ILE A 295 17.94 3.35 0.29
CA ILE A 295 18.24 4.63 -0.34
C ILE A 295 16.94 5.31 -0.76
N LEU A 296 16.68 6.49 -0.20
CA LEU A 296 15.55 7.32 -0.59
C LEU A 296 15.98 8.36 -1.63
N VAL A 297 15.27 8.37 -2.74
CA VAL A 297 15.51 9.27 -3.87
C VAL A 297 14.42 10.33 -3.88
N ARG A 298 14.81 11.60 -3.86
CA ARG A 298 13.84 12.72 -3.92
C ARG A 298 13.08 12.71 -5.25
N PRO A 299 11.75 12.90 -5.24
CA PRO A 299 10.97 13.07 -6.45
C PRO A 299 11.48 14.26 -7.28
N GLY A 300 11.36 14.15 -8.61
CA GLY A 300 11.77 15.24 -9.52
C GLY A 300 13.28 15.33 -9.81
N GLN A 301 14.08 14.40 -9.30
CA GLN A 301 15.49 14.26 -9.69
C GLN A 301 15.60 13.19 -10.80
N PRO A 302 15.75 13.56 -12.08
CA PRO A 302 15.72 12.61 -13.20
C PRO A 302 16.80 11.51 -13.10
N ASP A 303 17.95 11.87 -12.54
CA ASP A 303 19.10 10.97 -12.42
C ASP A 303 19.23 10.31 -11.05
N GLY A 304 18.39 10.71 -10.08
CA GLY A 304 18.51 10.27 -8.70
C GLY A 304 18.38 8.76 -8.53
N LEU A 305 17.40 8.15 -9.21
CA LEU A 305 17.20 6.71 -9.15
C LEU A 305 18.34 5.95 -9.83
N ALA A 306 18.83 6.44 -10.97
CA ALA A 306 19.98 5.86 -11.66
C ALA A 306 21.26 5.95 -10.82
N ALA A 307 21.48 7.08 -10.15
CA ALA A 307 22.62 7.26 -9.23
C ALA A 307 22.54 6.29 -8.03
N ALA A 308 21.35 6.13 -7.43
CA ALA A 308 21.13 5.18 -6.34
C ALA A 308 21.36 3.73 -6.79
N LEU A 309 20.89 3.35 -7.97
CA LEU A 309 21.13 2.03 -8.55
C LEU A 309 22.60 1.83 -8.88
N ARG A 310 23.29 2.82 -9.45
CA ARG A 310 24.73 2.74 -9.72
C ARG A 310 25.52 2.54 -8.43
N LEU A 311 25.20 3.33 -7.38
CA LEU A 311 25.83 3.18 -6.06
C LEU A 311 25.66 1.75 -5.53
N TRP A 312 24.43 1.22 -5.56
CA TRP A 312 24.14 -0.15 -5.15
C TRP A 312 24.92 -1.19 -5.97
N LEU A 313 24.91 -1.07 -7.29
CA LEU A 313 25.49 -2.07 -8.19
C LEU A 313 27.03 -2.10 -8.14
N THR A 314 27.68 -0.96 -7.85
CA THR A 314 29.14 -0.85 -7.92
C THR A 314 29.85 -0.94 -6.56
N HIS A 315 29.15 -0.73 -5.42
CA HIS A 315 29.77 -0.64 -4.09
C HIS A 315 29.30 -1.81 -3.18
N ALA A 316 30.16 -2.80 -3.01
CA ALA A 316 29.86 -3.98 -2.18
C ALA A 316 29.69 -3.64 -0.69
N ASP A 317 30.42 -2.66 -0.20
CA ASP A 317 30.33 -2.13 1.17
C ASP A 317 28.96 -1.48 1.44
N VAL A 318 28.42 -0.74 0.46
CA VAL A 318 27.05 -0.18 0.53
C VAL A 318 26.02 -1.30 0.62
N ARG A 319 26.14 -2.34 -0.22
CA ARG A 319 25.24 -3.51 -0.19
C ARG A 319 25.27 -4.19 1.18
N THR A 320 26.47 -4.43 1.71
CA THR A 320 26.64 -5.07 3.02
C THR A 320 26.03 -4.22 4.12
N THR A 321 26.31 -2.92 4.14
CA THR A 321 25.79 -2.00 5.15
C THR A 321 24.25 -1.94 5.12
N LEU A 322 23.66 -1.74 3.94
CA LEU A 322 22.21 -1.66 3.81
C LEU A 322 21.52 -2.99 4.16
N ARG A 323 22.16 -4.12 3.85
CA ARG A 323 21.67 -5.44 4.22
C ARG A 323 21.63 -5.63 5.75
N LEU A 324 22.69 -5.24 6.45
CA LEU A 324 22.76 -5.32 7.91
C LEU A 324 21.67 -4.44 8.54
N ARG A 325 21.48 -3.21 8.03
CA ARG A 325 20.42 -2.31 8.49
C ARG A 325 19.02 -2.88 8.23
N ALA A 326 18.80 -3.52 7.08
CA ALA A 326 17.51 -4.15 6.78
C ALA A 326 17.24 -5.36 7.70
N LEU A 327 18.26 -6.14 8.05
CA LEU A 327 18.17 -7.24 9.01
C LEU A 327 17.88 -6.74 10.43
N GLU A 328 18.48 -5.62 10.85
CA GLU A 328 18.17 -4.98 12.13
C GLU A 328 16.73 -4.46 12.12
N ARG A 329 16.35 -3.66 11.12
CA ARG A 329 15.00 -3.08 11.02
C ARG A 329 13.89 -4.13 10.98
N ARG A 330 14.18 -5.32 10.45
CA ARG A 330 13.27 -6.47 10.43
C ARG A 330 12.74 -6.81 11.82
N THR A 331 13.57 -6.66 12.86
CA THR A 331 13.20 -7.02 14.25
C THR A 331 12.21 -6.06 14.89
N ASP A 332 12.09 -4.84 14.34
CA ASP A 332 11.25 -3.77 14.86
C ASP A 332 9.96 -3.57 14.05
N LEU A 333 9.70 -4.44 13.07
CA LEU A 333 8.45 -4.39 12.32
C LEU A 333 7.30 -4.88 13.20
N ALA A 334 6.28 -4.04 13.36
CA ALA A 334 5.06 -4.41 14.06
C ALA A 334 4.23 -5.42 13.26
N GLY A 335 3.56 -6.33 13.95
CA GLY A 335 2.60 -7.26 13.36
C GLY A 335 1.22 -6.62 13.14
N TRP A 336 0.31 -7.38 12.56
CA TRP A 336 -1.06 -6.94 12.31
C TRP A 336 -1.91 -6.83 13.58
N ASP A 337 -1.49 -7.45 14.68
CA ASP A 337 -2.03 -7.28 16.02
C ASP A 337 -1.97 -5.81 16.47
N ALA A 338 -0.83 -5.14 16.28
CA ALA A 338 -0.70 -3.72 16.59
C ALA A 338 -1.64 -2.83 15.74
N THR A 339 -1.84 -3.17 14.46
CA THR A 339 -2.82 -2.49 13.60
C THR A 339 -4.25 -2.67 14.13
N ALA A 340 -4.59 -3.90 14.47
CA ALA A 340 -5.91 -4.26 15.00
C ALA A 340 -6.20 -3.56 16.33
N ASP A 341 -5.23 -3.52 17.25
CA ASP A 341 -5.36 -2.84 18.54
C ASP A 341 -5.69 -1.36 18.36
N ARG A 342 -4.99 -0.67 17.46
CA ARG A 342 -5.23 0.77 17.17
C ARG A 342 -6.63 1.02 16.62
N VAL A 343 -7.10 0.17 15.70
CA VAL A 343 -8.47 0.27 15.14
C VAL A 343 -9.51 -0.09 16.20
N ALA A 344 -9.25 -1.13 16.99
CA ALA A 344 -10.13 -1.56 18.08
C ALA A 344 -10.32 -0.47 19.15
N ASP A 345 -9.24 0.20 19.54
CA ASP A 345 -9.29 1.29 20.50
C ASP A 345 -10.12 2.45 19.96
N LEU A 346 -9.90 2.84 18.71
CA LEU A 346 -10.70 3.88 18.06
C LEU A 346 -12.18 3.50 18.01
N VAL A 347 -12.52 2.25 17.63
CA VAL A 347 -13.92 1.81 17.60
C VAL A 347 -14.57 1.87 18.98
N ARG A 348 -13.83 1.59 20.06
CA ARG A 348 -14.31 1.74 21.45
C ARG A 348 -14.51 3.22 21.81
N GLU A 349 -13.62 4.11 21.41
CA GLU A 349 -13.73 5.56 21.64
C GLU A 349 -14.97 6.15 20.97
N VAL A 350 -15.25 5.79 19.71
CA VAL A 350 -16.42 6.29 18.99
C VAL A 350 -17.73 5.62 19.44
N ALA A 351 -17.66 4.56 20.25
CA ALA A 351 -18.80 3.88 20.87
C ALA A 351 -19.26 4.55 22.18
N ALA A 352 -18.37 5.31 22.82
CA ALA A 352 -18.64 6.00 24.08
C ALA A 352 -19.36 7.34 23.86
#